data_475c7319b4194e5735480657b9149c22
#
_entry.id   475c7319b4194e5735480657b9149c22
#
_cell.length_a   1.000
_cell.length_b   1.000
_cell.length_c   1.000
_cell.angle_alpha   90.00
_cell.angle_beta   90.00
_cell.angle_gamma   90.00
#
_symmetry.space_group_name_H-M   'P 1'
#
loop_
_entity.id
_entity.type
_entity.pdbx_description
1 polymer ?
#
loop_
_entity_poly.entity_id
_entity_poly.type
_entity_poly.pdbx_seq_one_letter_code
_entity_poly.pdbx_strand_id
1 'polypeptide(L)' 'MSKRNNSHYMVQRLGKIRDHNTCQACGSTISPEGHHIIDYQYGGNASIDNIATLCHVCHKQVHRGNLDLVKF' A
#
# COMPACT_ATOMS: atom_id res chain seq x y z
N MET A 1 15.90 6.45 16.45
CA MET A 1 15.51 6.42 15.08
C MET A 1 14.25 5.59 14.90
N SER A 2 13.30 6.12 14.18
CA SER A 2 12.11 5.34 13.98
C SER A 2 12.23 4.52 12.71
N LYS A 3 12.10 3.24 12.87
CA LYS A 3 11.95 2.29 11.78
C LYS A 3 10.57 1.72 11.86
N ARG A 4 10.01 1.40 10.71
CA ARG A 4 8.83 0.54 10.70
C ARG A 4 9.24 -0.80 11.26
N ASN A 5 8.42 -1.35 12.15
CA ASN A 5 8.70 -2.66 12.70
C ASN A 5 8.35 -3.75 11.67
N ASN A 6 8.66 -5.00 12.00
CA ASN A 6 8.41 -6.11 11.09
C ASN A 6 6.94 -6.29 10.75
N SER A 7 6.02 -5.83 11.62
CA SER A 7 4.59 -5.95 11.38
C SER A 7 4.16 -5.20 10.13
N HIS A 8 4.73 -4.02 9.87
CA HIS A 8 4.40 -3.23 8.67
C HIS A 8 4.86 -3.94 7.39
N TYR A 9 6.07 -4.50 7.41
CA TYR A 9 6.55 -5.26 6.26
C TYR A 9 5.71 -6.51 6.02
N MET A 10 5.34 -7.18 7.10
CA MET A 10 4.56 -8.40 7.02
C MET A 10 3.16 -8.14 6.43
N VAL A 11 2.48 -7.08 6.88
CA VAL A 11 1.15 -6.78 6.34
C VAL A 11 1.22 -6.30 4.90
N GLN A 12 2.28 -5.60 4.49
CA GLN A 12 2.48 -5.25 3.10
C GLN A 12 2.58 -6.49 2.23
N ARG A 13 3.35 -7.48 2.69
CA ARG A 13 3.50 -8.75 1.99
C ARG A 13 2.17 -9.51 1.92
N LEU A 14 1.46 -9.60 3.04
CA LEU A 14 0.17 -10.28 3.10
C LEU A 14 -0.87 -9.58 2.24
N GLY A 15 -0.86 -8.25 2.21
CA GLY A 15 -1.75 -7.49 1.35
C GLY A 15 -1.51 -7.79 -0.12
N LYS A 16 -0.25 -7.90 -0.53
CA LYS A 16 0.08 -8.24 -1.91
C LYS A 16 -0.38 -9.66 -2.27
N ILE A 17 -0.23 -10.59 -1.32
CA ILE A 17 -0.71 -11.97 -1.54
C ILE A 17 -2.23 -11.99 -1.67
N ARG A 18 -2.94 -11.29 -0.79
CA ARG A 18 -4.40 -11.17 -0.86
C ARG A 18 -4.85 -10.63 -2.21
N ASP A 19 -4.13 -9.66 -2.74
CA ASP A 19 -4.47 -8.99 -3.99
C ASP A 19 -3.85 -9.65 -5.21
N HIS A 20 -3.24 -10.82 -5.05
CA HIS A 20 -2.59 -11.57 -6.13
C HIS A 20 -1.53 -10.77 -6.86
N ASN A 21 -0.80 -9.93 -6.12
CA ASN A 21 0.24 -9.03 -6.66
C ASN A 21 -0.30 -8.15 -7.80
N THR A 22 -1.57 -7.78 -7.72
CA THR A 22 -2.25 -7.00 -8.76
C THR A 22 -2.57 -5.62 -8.23
N CYS A 23 -2.23 -4.58 -8.98
CA CYS A 23 -2.57 -3.21 -8.63
C CYS A 23 -4.09 -3.06 -8.55
N GLN A 24 -4.57 -2.56 -7.43
CA GLN A 24 -6.01 -2.39 -7.21
C GLN A 24 -6.57 -1.16 -7.94
N ALA A 25 -5.69 -0.30 -8.44
CA ALA A 25 -6.12 0.89 -9.17
C ALA A 25 -6.19 0.65 -10.68
N CYS A 26 -5.19 0.00 -11.28
CA CYS A 26 -5.12 -0.16 -12.72
C CYS A 26 -5.05 -1.62 -13.19
N GLY A 27 -4.92 -2.57 -12.27
CA GLY A 27 -4.87 -3.99 -12.62
C GLY A 27 -3.50 -4.50 -13.08
N SER A 28 -2.47 -3.68 -13.04
CA SER A 28 -1.13 -4.09 -13.45
C SER A 28 -0.54 -5.08 -12.45
N THR A 29 0.22 -6.04 -12.95
CA THR A 29 0.98 -6.97 -12.11
C THR A 29 2.47 -6.64 -12.09
N ILE A 30 2.85 -5.52 -12.70
CA ILE A 30 4.25 -5.10 -12.77
C ILE A 30 4.57 -4.22 -11.58
N SER A 31 5.65 -4.57 -10.89
CA SER A 31 6.16 -3.82 -9.73
C SER A 31 5.10 -3.55 -8.65
N PRO A 32 4.42 -4.58 -8.13
CA PRO A 32 3.43 -4.38 -7.09
C PRO A 32 4.09 -3.92 -5.80
N GLU A 33 3.46 -2.95 -5.13
CA GLU A 33 3.93 -2.39 -3.88
C GLU A 33 2.78 -2.37 -2.87
N GLY A 34 3.12 -2.61 -1.60
CA GLY A 34 2.14 -2.51 -0.53
C GLY A 34 2.05 -1.07 -0.06
N HIS A 35 0.88 -0.47 -0.21
CA HIS A 35 0.63 0.92 0.16
C HIS A 35 -0.19 0.98 1.44
N HIS A 36 0.29 1.73 2.44
CA HIS A 36 -0.50 2.03 3.65
C HIS A 36 -1.54 3.09 3.29
N ILE A 37 -2.82 2.75 3.43
CA ILE A 37 -3.92 3.68 3.13
C ILE A 37 -3.82 4.88 4.05
N ILE A 38 -3.65 4.63 5.36
CA ILE A 38 -3.30 5.67 6.32
C ILE A 38 -1.84 5.48 6.67
N ASP A 39 -1.01 6.48 6.34
CA ASP A 39 0.43 6.37 6.55
C ASP A 39 0.77 6.19 8.03
N TYR A 40 1.86 5.51 8.29
CA TYR A 40 2.36 5.26 9.63
C TYR A 40 2.51 6.56 10.44
N GLN A 41 3.03 7.60 9.82
CA GLN A 41 3.23 8.89 10.51
C GLN A 41 1.93 9.60 10.88
N TYR A 42 0.80 9.19 10.30
CA TYR A 42 -0.52 9.74 10.59
C TYR A 42 -1.37 8.77 11.42
N GLY A 43 -0.71 7.84 12.10
CA GLY A 43 -1.40 6.89 12.97
C GLY A 43 -1.89 5.63 12.29
N GLY A 44 -1.46 5.38 11.05
CA GLY A 44 -1.80 4.15 10.36
C GLY A 44 -1.20 2.94 11.07
N ASN A 45 -2.02 1.91 11.28
CA ASN A 45 -1.59 0.72 11.99
C ASN A 45 -1.09 -0.37 11.03
N ALA A 46 -0.45 -1.38 11.61
CA ALA A 46 0.06 -2.54 10.89
C ALA A 46 -1.06 -3.58 10.75
N SER A 47 -2.10 -3.23 10.02
CA SER A 47 -3.25 -4.10 9.77
C SER A 47 -3.38 -4.34 8.27
N ILE A 48 -3.74 -5.54 7.88
CA ILE A 48 -3.95 -5.87 6.48
C ILE A 48 -5.10 -5.03 5.88
N ASP A 49 -6.03 -4.57 6.70
CA ASP A 49 -7.11 -3.70 6.25
C ASP A 49 -6.62 -2.31 5.88
N ASN A 50 -5.41 -1.95 6.31
CA ASN A 50 -4.80 -0.66 6.00
C ASN A 50 -3.83 -0.76 4.82
N ILE A 51 -3.85 -1.85 4.08
CA ILE A 51 -2.94 -2.08 2.95
C ILE A 51 -3.73 -2.25 1.67
N ALA A 52 -3.29 -1.56 0.62
CA ALA A 52 -3.75 -1.78 -0.74
C ALA A 52 -2.54 -2.03 -1.62
N THR A 53 -2.63 -2.99 -2.52
CA THR A 53 -1.56 -3.24 -3.48
C THR A 53 -1.70 -2.26 -4.64
N LEU A 54 -0.63 -1.53 -4.92
CA LEU A 54 -0.56 -0.59 -6.04
C LEU A 54 0.71 -0.87 -6.83
N CYS A 55 0.66 -0.72 -8.15
CA CYS A 55 1.89 -0.74 -8.92
C CYS A 55 2.70 0.54 -8.62
N HIS A 56 3.97 0.52 -8.99
CA HIS A 56 4.86 1.64 -8.71
C HIS A 56 4.30 2.97 -9.23
N VAL A 57 3.75 2.96 -10.44
CA VAL A 57 3.20 4.17 -11.06
C VAL A 57 1.99 4.68 -10.29
N CYS A 58 1.04 3.81 -9.97
CA CYS A 58 -0.16 4.20 -9.22
C CYS A 58 0.19 4.65 -7.81
N HIS A 59 1.17 3.98 -7.17
CA HIS A 59 1.63 4.36 -5.85
C HIS A 59 2.17 5.80 -5.86
N LYS A 60 2.95 6.14 -6.89
CA LYS A 60 3.43 7.52 -7.04
C LYS A 60 2.29 8.50 -7.28
N GLN A 61 1.26 8.10 -8.05
CA GLN A 61 0.12 8.96 -8.31
C GLN A 61 -0.67 9.25 -7.04
N VAL A 62 -0.82 8.26 -6.16
CA VAL A 62 -1.48 8.49 -4.87
C VAL A 62 -0.71 9.51 -4.05
N HIS A 63 0.61 9.39 -3.97
CA HIS A 63 1.44 10.33 -3.22
C HIS A 63 1.42 11.74 -3.80
N ARG A 64 1.15 11.87 -5.10
CA ARG A 64 1.02 13.17 -5.77
C ARG A 64 -0.40 13.71 -5.70
N GLY A 65 -1.33 12.98 -5.10
CA GLY A 65 -2.73 13.40 -5.00
C GLY A 65 -3.52 13.24 -6.29
N ASN A 66 -3.02 12.48 -7.25
CA ASN A 66 -3.70 12.28 -8.53
C ASN A 66 -4.69 11.11 -8.51
N LEU A 67 -4.65 10.29 -7.46
CA LEU A 67 -5.62 9.23 -7.24
C LEU A 67 -6.41 9.51 -5.98
N ASP A 68 -7.60 8.92 -5.91
CA ASP A 68 -8.52 9.12 -4.80
C ASP A 68 -7.94 8.54 -3.50
N LEU A 69 -7.56 9.40 -2.58
CA LEU A 69 -6.99 9.01 -1.29
C LEU A 69 -8.02 8.37 -0.36
N VAL A 70 -9.31 8.54 -0.63
CA VAL A 70 -10.35 7.86 0.15
C VAL A 70 -10.32 6.37 -0.12
N LYS A 71 -9.98 5.96 -1.33
CA LYS A 71 -9.85 4.56 -1.71
C LYS A 71 -8.48 3.98 -1.40
N PHE A 72 -7.46 4.79 -1.45
CA PHE A 72 -6.09 4.38 -1.33
C PHE A 72 -5.34 5.32 -0.39
#